data_d06a8c12741d1a504bf5783b0d6552ea
#
_entry.id   d06a8c12741d1a504bf5783b0d6552ea
#
_cell.length_a   1.000
_cell.length_b   1.000
_cell.length_c   1.000
_cell.angle_alpha   90.00
_cell.angle_beta   90.00
_cell.angle_gamma   90.00
#
_symmetry.space_group_name_H-M   'P 1'
#
loop_
_entity.id
_entity.type
_entity.pdbx_description
1 polymer ?
#
loop_
_entity_poly.entity_id
_entity_poly.type
_entity_poly.pdbx_seq_one_letter_code
_entity_poly.pdbx_strand_id
1 'polypeptide(L)'
;MQVVVNALPQLTVHAPTAVFLPLHNASVSIDVGDLDGTIVHFPAWFEEHVTKLNPPLSFGLISGGKSNLTYQVDDVAGKSFVLRRPPLGHILESAHDMHREHWIISSLYDTDVPVAKTYGLCQDKDVNDADFFVMECVAGTVVHDVDSVETISNEDRYSFGKHVAEVLVALHRIEPSDIGLGDLGRREKFLDRQLKRWTGQWEATKTHLEPEMDELLRLLHELKPEQIGATIVHGDYRAGNLMHQNGKVAAVFDWELCTLGDPLADVGYLLNSWQNADEVEELSGASAPTVAGGFPTRDELIDWYATGTGRDLSKINYYRAFSHWRLGCIMQGVY
;
A
#
# COMPACT_ATOMS: atom_id res chain seq x y z
N MET A 1 -20.20 15.91 -15.99
CA MET A 1 -21.62 15.70 -15.62
C MET A 1 -21.71 15.98 -14.13
N GLN A 2 -22.39 17.04 -13.79
CA GLN A 2 -22.42 17.64 -12.46
C GLN A 2 -23.25 16.76 -11.54
N VAL A 3 -22.66 16.20 -10.50
CA VAL A 3 -23.43 15.51 -9.44
C VAL A 3 -23.79 16.55 -8.39
N VAL A 4 -25.04 16.98 -8.40
CA VAL A 4 -25.64 17.78 -7.34
C VAL A 4 -26.11 16.80 -6.28
N VAL A 5 -25.45 16.79 -5.11
CA VAL A 5 -25.93 16.06 -3.94
C VAL A 5 -26.86 16.97 -3.17
N ASN A 6 -28.17 16.83 -3.41
CA ASN A 6 -29.18 17.35 -2.50
C ASN A 6 -29.50 16.28 -1.46
N ALA A 7 -29.41 16.68 -0.21
CA ALA A 7 -29.78 15.87 0.94
C ALA A 7 -31.23 15.40 0.85
N LEU A 8 -31.43 14.10 0.75
CA LEU A 8 -32.69 13.39 1.11
C LEU A 8 -32.39 11.88 1.30
N PRO A 9 -33.12 11.20 2.18
CA PRO A 9 -32.76 9.87 2.65
C PRO A 9 -33.15 8.80 1.62
N GLN A 10 -32.21 8.30 0.90
CA GLN A 10 -32.12 7.02 0.17
C GLN A 10 -31.02 7.14 -0.90
N LEU A 11 -29.77 6.85 -0.52
CA LEU A 11 -28.67 6.75 -1.47
C LEU A 11 -28.57 5.31 -1.99
N THR A 12 -29.26 5.05 -3.12
CA THR A 12 -28.93 3.89 -3.95
C THR A 12 -27.80 4.31 -4.89
N VAL A 13 -26.58 3.94 -4.59
CA VAL A 13 -25.43 4.20 -5.46
C VAL A 13 -25.40 3.15 -6.56
N HIS A 14 -25.86 3.53 -7.75
CA HIS A 14 -25.53 2.81 -8.98
C HIS A 14 -24.24 3.38 -9.54
N ALA A 15 -23.18 2.58 -9.49
CA ALA A 15 -21.90 2.91 -10.09
C ALA A 15 -21.93 2.64 -11.60
N PRO A 16 -21.54 3.62 -12.44
CA PRO A 16 -20.97 3.28 -13.73
C PRO A 16 -19.51 3.73 -13.81
N THR A 17 -18.68 2.83 -14.31
CA THR A 17 -17.40 3.06 -15.00
C THR A 17 -16.40 3.95 -14.28
N ALA A 18 -15.36 3.33 -13.75
CA ALA A 18 -14.21 3.98 -13.15
C ALA A 18 -13.48 4.88 -14.16
N VAL A 19 -13.62 6.17 -13.98
CA VAL A 19 -12.68 7.17 -14.49
C VAL A 19 -11.87 7.59 -13.28
N PHE A 20 -10.55 7.38 -13.32
CA PHE A 20 -9.62 7.94 -12.35
C PHE A 20 -9.69 9.47 -12.48
N LEU A 21 -10.38 10.12 -11.56
CA LEU A 21 -10.24 11.54 -11.32
C LEU A 21 -9.39 11.74 -10.08
N PRO A 22 -8.40 12.64 -10.11
CA PRO A 22 -7.67 13.01 -8.91
C PRO A 22 -8.63 13.69 -7.94
N LEU A 23 -8.89 13.07 -6.81
CA LEU A 23 -9.66 13.66 -5.72
C LEU A 23 -8.78 14.66 -4.96
N HIS A 24 -8.62 15.86 -5.54
CA HIS A 24 -8.19 17.02 -4.78
C HIS A 24 -9.42 17.58 -4.03
N ASN A 25 -9.38 17.54 -2.71
CA ASN A 25 -10.20 18.29 -1.76
C ASN A 25 -11.74 18.20 -1.94
N ALA A 26 -12.31 17.01 -1.81
CA ALA A 26 -13.70 16.88 -1.43
C ALA A 26 -13.77 16.35 0.00
N SER A 27 -13.65 17.23 1.00
CA SER A 27 -14.07 16.93 2.37
C SER A 27 -15.60 16.79 2.35
N VAL A 28 -16.10 15.58 2.30
CA VAL A 28 -17.50 15.30 2.63
C VAL A 28 -17.54 15.21 4.15
N SER A 29 -17.91 16.29 4.82
CA SER A 29 -18.26 16.24 6.23
C SER A 29 -19.57 15.46 6.36
N ILE A 30 -19.48 14.22 6.81
CA ILE A 30 -20.64 13.41 7.16
C ILE A 30 -20.88 13.70 8.66
N ASP A 31 -22.03 14.34 8.96
CA ASP A 31 -22.48 14.47 10.35
C ASP A 31 -22.76 13.05 10.89
N VAL A 32 -22.27 12.76 12.09
CA VAL A 32 -22.35 11.43 12.75
C VAL A 32 -23.80 10.94 12.90
N GLY A 33 -24.78 11.83 12.70
CA GLY A 33 -26.21 11.51 12.72
C GLY A 33 -26.75 10.81 11.47
N ASP A 34 -26.01 10.81 10.33
CA ASP A 34 -26.52 10.34 9.02
C ASP A 34 -25.98 8.98 8.56
N LEU A 35 -25.07 8.37 9.33
CA LEU A 35 -24.58 7.03 9.05
C LEU A 35 -25.42 6.02 9.85
N ASP A 36 -26.44 5.45 9.21
CA ASP A 36 -27.34 4.41 9.69
C ASP A 36 -26.89 3.65 10.95
N GLY A 37 -27.11 4.21 12.13
CA GLY A 37 -26.99 3.51 13.42
C GLY A 37 -25.63 2.92 13.82
N THR A 38 -24.73 2.70 12.89
CA THR A 38 -23.49 1.91 13.06
C THR A 38 -22.38 2.68 13.78
N ILE A 39 -22.43 3.99 13.81
CA ILE A 39 -21.37 4.84 14.42
C ILE A 39 -21.70 5.26 15.86
N VAL A 40 -22.85 4.90 16.37
CA VAL A 40 -23.29 5.33 17.73
C VAL A 40 -22.32 4.88 18.83
N HIS A 41 -21.66 3.75 18.68
CA HIS A 41 -20.74 3.18 19.67
C HIS A 41 -19.26 3.51 19.40
N PHE A 42 -18.92 4.06 18.22
CA PHE A 42 -17.54 4.42 17.88
C PHE A 42 -16.90 5.41 18.85
N PRO A 43 -17.55 6.52 19.27
CA PRO A 43 -16.92 7.44 20.20
C PRO A 43 -16.58 6.82 21.56
N ALA A 44 -17.45 5.95 22.08
CA ALA A 44 -17.21 5.25 23.35
C ALA A 44 -16.03 4.28 23.22
N TRP A 45 -16.01 3.47 22.18
CA TRP A 45 -14.89 2.58 21.89
C TRP A 45 -13.58 3.36 21.72
N PHE A 46 -13.62 4.49 21.01
CA PHE A 46 -12.46 5.31 20.75
C PHE A 46 -11.91 5.94 22.04
N GLU A 47 -12.78 6.44 22.95
CA GLU A 47 -12.36 6.98 24.25
C GLU A 47 -11.71 5.91 25.12
N GLU A 48 -12.16 4.68 25.05
CA GLU A 48 -11.62 3.57 25.84
C GLU A 48 -10.24 3.11 25.33
N HIS A 49 -10.04 3.05 24.01
CA HIS A 49 -8.87 2.39 23.40
C HIS A 49 -7.82 3.36 22.86
N VAL A 50 -8.19 4.60 22.54
CA VAL A 50 -7.30 5.57 21.90
C VAL A 50 -7.09 6.81 22.78
N THR A 51 -8.10 7.67 22.87
CA THR A 51 -8.09 8.90 23.67
C THR A 51 -9.48 9.52 23.64
N LYS A 52 -9.73 10.41 24.62
CA LYS A 52 -10.95 11.22 24.60
C LYS A 52 -10.97 12.12 23.36
N LEU A 53 -12.08 12.05 22.61
CA LEU A 53 -12.38 12.93 21.48
C LEU A 53 -13.32 14.05 21.90
N ASN A 54 -13.24 15.16 21.18
CA ASN A 54 -14.13 16.30 21.37
C ASN A 54 -15.12 16.35 20.19
N PRO A 55 -16.38 15.90 20.37
CA PRO A 55 -17.37 15.92 19.30
C PRO A 55 -17.81 17.37 18.96
N PRO A 56 -18.40 17.60 17.78
CA PRO A 56 -18.65 16.61 16.70
C PRO A 56 -17.37 16.12 16.03
N LEU A 57 -17.41 14.87 15.53
CA LEU A 57 -16.33 14.29 14.73
C LEU A 57 -16.64 14.47 13.25
N SER A 58 -15.62 14.71 12.45
CA SER A 58 -15.73 14.68 11.00
C SER A 58 -14.95 13.50 10.43
N PHE A 59 -15.50 12.88 9.36
CA PHE A 59 -14.90 11.75 8.67
C PHE A 59 -14.66 12.13 7.21
N GLY A 60 -13.40 12.17 6.80
CA GLY A 60 -12.98 12.41 5.43
C GLY A 60 -12.45 11.13 4.79
N LEU A 61 -13.00 10.69 3.66
CA LEU A 61 -12.45 9.54 2.93
C LEU A 61 -11.11 9.95 2.28
N ILE A 62 -10.00 9.34 2.71
CA ILE A 62 -8.66 9.55 2.15
C ILE A 62 -8.45 8.62 0.95
N SER A 63 -8.81 7.36 1.08
CA SER A 63 -8.65 6.34 0.05
C SER A 63 -9.77 5.32 0.14
N GLY A 64 -10.27 4.89 -1.02
CA GLY A 64 -11.36 3.94 -1.11
C GLY A 64 -11.49 3.38 -2.52
N GLY A 65 -12.41 2.42 -2.67
CA GLY A 65 -12.67 1.74 -3.93
C GLY A 65 -12.81 0.24 -3.72
N LYS A 66 -12.06 -0.57 -4.49
CA LYS A 66 -12.03 -2.04 -4.35
C LYS A 66 -11.13 -2.52 -3.21
N SER A 67 -10.23 -1.66 -2.70
CA SER A 67 -9.35 -1.90 -1.54
C SER A 67 -10.02 -1.45 -0.24
N ASN A 68 -9.29 -1.55 0.87
CA ASN A 68 -9.74 -1.08 2.18
C ASN A 68 -10.09 0.42 2.17
N LEU A 69 -11.15 0.78 2.85
CA LEU A 69 -11.55 2.18 3.04
C LEU A 69 -10.69 2.79 4.16
N THR A 70 -10.15 3.97 3.87
CA THR A 70 -9.31 4.72 4.81
C THR A 70 -9.91 6.10 5.01
N TYR A 71 -10.31 6.39 6.26
CA TYR A 71 -10.92 7.67 6.65
C TYR A 71 -9.99 8.44 7.56
N GLN A 72 -9.87 9.74 7.34
CA GLN A 72 -9.39 10.67 8.35
C GLN A 72 -10.53 10.98 9.32
N VAL A 73 -10.25 10.94 10.60
CA VAL A 73 -11.19 11.25 11.69
C VAL A 73 -10.65 12.45 12.44
N ASP A 74 -11.35 13.58 12.36
CA ASP A 74 -10.95 14.81 13.02
C ASP A 74 -11.94 15.17 14.13
N ASP A 75 -11.41 15.67 15.27
CA ASP A 75 -12.20 16.27 16.32
C ASP A 75 -12.15 17.81 16.25
N VAL A 76 -13.09 18.48 16.94
CA VAL A 76 -13.13 19.96 16.96
C VAL A 76 -11.94 20.61 17.68
N ALA A 77 -11.14 19.86 18.41
CA ALA A 77 -9.91 20.33 19.05
C ALA A 77 -8.68 20.20 18.14
N GLY A 78 -8.84 19.72 16.89
CA GLY A 78 -7.77 19.59 15.91
C GLY A 78 -6.94 18.31 16.07
N LYS A 79 -7.44 17.29 16.76
CA LYS A 79 -6.82 15.96 16.76
C LYS A 79 -7.29 15.20 15.53
N SER A 80 -6.34 14.58 14.81
CA SER A 80 -6.58 13.79 13.62
C SER A 80 -6.07 12.37 13.79
N PHE A 81 -6.88 11.41 13.34
CA PHE A 81 -6.57 9.99 13.33
C PHE A 81 -6.94 9.39 11.98
N VAL A 82 -6.45 8.20 11.70
CA VAL A 82 -6.85 7.43 10.53
C VAL A 82 -7.57 6.17 10.99
N LEU A 83 -8.76 5.95 10.44
CA LEU A 83 -9.55 4.73 10.60
C LEU A 83 -9.48 3.93 9.29
N ARG A 84 -9.09 2.66 9.37
CA ARG A 84 -9.04 1.75 8.23
C ARG A 84 -9.98 0.57 8.44
N ARG A 85 -10.82 0.28 7.44
CA ARG A 85 -11.81 -0.80 7.46
C ARG A 85 -11.97 -1.46 6.09
N PRO A 86 -12.53 -2.67 6.00
CA PRO A 86 -12.89 -3.27 4.72
C PRO A 86 -13.90 -2.40 3.95
N PRO A 87 -13.97 -2.53 2.61
CA PRO A 87 -15.01 -1.90 1.82
C PRO A 87 -16.41 -2.39 2.22
N LEU A 88 -17.43 -1.61 1.86
CA LEU A 88 -18.82 -1.97 2.10
C LEU A 88 -19.27 -3.02 1.06
N GLY A 89 -19.99 -4.07 1.50
CA GLY A 89 -20.59 -5.08 0.64
C GLY A 89 -20.06 -6.50 0.89
N HIS A 90 -20.50 -7.44 0.05
CA HIS A 90 -20.07 -8.85 0.13
C HIS A 90 -18.62 -9.01 -0.36
N ILE A 91 -17.71 -9.21 0.56
CA ILE A 91 -16.27 -9.35 0.33
C ILE A 91 -15.86 -10.78 0.70
N LEU A 92 -14.89 -11.32 -0.05
CA LEU A 92 -14.21 -12.54 0.39
C LEU A 92 -13.41 -12.20 1.66
N GLU A 93 -13.78 -12.81 2.80
CA GLU A 93 -13.19 -12.56 4.13
C GLU A 93 -11.65 -12.62 4.17
N SER A 94 -11.04 -13.33 3.22
CA SER A 94 -9.59 -13.48 3.14
C SER A 94 -8.84 -12.33 2.44
N ALA A 95 -9.56 -11.38 1.81
CA ALA A 95 -8.93 -10.33 1.00
C ALA A 95 -8.64 -9.04 1.78
N HIS A 96 -9.29 -8.84 2.94
CA HIS A 96 -9.25 -7.57 3.69
C HIS A 96 -9.15 -7.84 5.20
N ASP A 97 -8.05 -8.48 5.60
CA ASP A 97 -7.79 -8.87 6.99
C ASP A 97 -7.22 -7.70 7.80
N MET A 98 -8.11 -6.96 8.47
CA MET A 98 -7.73 -5.83 9.34
C MET A 98 -6.87 -6.25 10.52
N HIS A 99 -7.09 -7.44 11.06
CA HIS A 99 -6.27 -7.97 12.15
C HIS A 99 -4.82 -8.19 11.68
N ARG A 100 -4.65 -8.78 10.50
CA ARG A 100 -3.33 -9.05 9.92
C ARG A 100 -2.57 -7.76 9.63
N GLU A 101 -3.21 -6.77 9.02
CA GLU A 101 -2.60 -5.48 8.71
C GLU A 101 -2.23 -4.72 10.00
N HIS A 102 -3.13 -4.65 10.97
CA HIS A 102 -2.86 -4.08 12.29
C HIS A 102 -1.70 -4.79 13.00
N TRP A 103 -1.65 -6.12 12.98
CA TRP A 103 -0.58 -6.90 13.58
C TRP A 103 0.78 -6.57 12.97
N ILE A 104 0.87 -6.50 11.63
CA ILE A 104 2.11 -6.16 10.92
C ILE A 104 2.59 -4.75 11.31
N ILE A 105 1.72 -3.74 11.20
CA ILE A 105 2.06 -2.35 11.50
C ILE A 105 2.48 -2.19 12.97
N SER A 106 1.74 -2.80 13.90
CA SER A 106 2.06 -2.75 15.32
C SER A 106 3.41 -3.39 15.65
N SER A 107 3.74 -4.50 14.98
CA SER A 107 5.02 -5.20 15.19
C SER A 107 6.22 -4.43 14.62
N LEU A 108 6.01 -3.60 13.59
CA LEU A 108 7.06 -2.79 12.98
C LEU A 108 7.29 -1.46 13.71
N TYR A 109 6.36 -1.01 14.55
CA TYR A 109 6.38 0.34 15.12
C TYR A 109 7.65 0.68 15.91
N ASP A 110 8.21 -0.27 16.65
CA ASP A 110 9.44 -0.07 17.44
C ASP A 110 10.73 -0.45 16.67
N THR A 111 10.67 -0.45 15.33
CA THR A 111 11.81 -0.73 14.45
C THR A 111 12.26 0.52 13.69
N ASP A 112 13.33 0.39 12.88
CA ASP A 112 13.79 1.46 12.00
C ASP A 112 12.91 1.64 10.75
N VAL A 113 11.83 0.86 10.58
CA VAL A 113 10.87 1.01 9.49
C VAL A 113 9.79 2.00 9.91
N PRO A 114 9.67 3.17 9.24
CA PRO A 114 8.67 4.15 9.62
C PRO A 114 7.27 3.65 9.26
N VAL A 115 6.43 3.49 10.27
CA VAL A 115 5.02 3.14 10.15
C VAL A 115 4.18 4.03 11.06
N ALA A 116 2.90 4.20 10.72
CA ALA A 116 1.97 4.91 11.60
C ALA A 116 1.79 4.15 12.91
N LYS A 117 1.75 4.86 14.03
CA LYS A 117 1.42 4.26 15.33
C LYS A 117 0.00 3.71 15.28
N THR A 118 -0.19 2.44 15.62
CA THR A 118 -1.52 1.87 15.81
C THR A 118 -2.01 2.15 17.24
N TYR A 119 -3.30 2.44 17.39
CA TYR A 119 -3.91 2.70 18.70
C TYR A 119 -4.81 1.56 19.16
N GLY A 120 -5.54 0.91 18.24
CA GLY A 120 -6.40 -0.20 18.59
C GLY A 120 -7.07 -0.83 17.38
N LEU A 121 -7.42 -2.11 17.53
CA LEU A 121 -8.21 -2.92 16.60
C LEU A 121 -9.57 -3.21 17.23
N CYS A 122 -10.65 -2.90 16.53
CA CYS A 122 -12.01 -3.23 16.92
C CYS A 122 -12.53 -4.40 16.06
N GLN A 123 -12.98 -5.47 16.72
CA GLN A 123 -13.61 -6.62 16.09
C GLN A 123 -15.07 -6.76 16.54
N ASP A 124 -15.58 -5.82 17.30
CA ASP A 124 -16.95 -5.78 17.76
C ASP A 124 -17.85 -5.20 16.65
N LYS A 125 -18.72 -6.06 16.12
CA LYS A 125 -19.66 -5.70 15.05
C LYS A 125 -20.75 -4.73 15.51
N ASP A 126 -21.00 -4.64 16.82
CA ASP A 126 -21.96 -3.69 17.38
C ASP A 126 -21.40 -2.25 17.38
N VAL A 127 -20.06 -2.10 17.30
CA VAL A 127 -19.40 -0.79 17.20
C VAL A 127 -19.39 -0.27 15.78
N ASN A 128 -19.09 -1.15 14.83
CA ASN A 128 -19.02 -0.84 13.40
C ASN A 128 -19.14 -2.16 12.62
N ASP A 129 -20.20 -2.42 11.94
CA ASP A 129 -20.56 -3.66 11.21
C ASP A 129 -19.43 -4.48 10.58
N ALA A 130 -18.20 -3.97 10.59
CA ALA A 130 -16.97 -4.62 10.15
C ALA A 130 -15.81 -4.33 11.11
N ASP A 131 -14.79 -5.21 11.09
CA ASP A 131 -13.55 -4.96 11.79
C ASP A 131 -12.90 -3.68 11.29
N PHE A 132 -12.28 -2.91 12.18
CA PHE A 132 -11.49 -1.74 11.81
C PHE A 132 -10.34 -1.55 12.78
N PHE A 133 -9.34 -0.81 12.37
CA PHE A 133 -8.32 -0.33 13.29
C PHE A 133 -8.08 1.18 13.14
N VAL A 134 -7.56 1.76 14.21
CA VAL A 134 -7.23 3.18 14.28
C VAL A 134 -5.72 3.34 14.38
N MET A 135 -5.20 4.27 13.61
CA MET A 135 -3.78 4.63 13.61
C MET A 135 -3.57 6.14 13.57
N GLU A 136 -2.34 6.54 13.76
CA GLU A 136 -1.87 7.92 13.66
C GLU A 136 -2.13 8.49 12.26
N CYS A 137 -2.56 9.76 12.22
CA CYS A 137 -2.57 10.55 10.99
C CYS A 137 -1.18 11.16 10.79
N VAL A 138 -0.33 10.45 10.04
CA VAL A 138 1.03 10.90 9.76
C VAL A 138 0.99 12.09 8.81
N ALA A 139 1.70 13.16 9.15
CA ALA A 139 1.80 14.35 8.31
C ALA A 139 2.81 14.16 7.17
N GLY A 140 2.48 14.65 5.98
CA GLY A 140 3.38 14.59 4.81
C GLY A 140 2.61 14.54 3.50
N THR A 141 3.32 14.19 2.43
CA THR A 141 2.79 14.04 1.07
C THR A 141 3.03 12.62 0.59
N VAL A 142 1.99 11.91 0.18
CA VAL A 142 2.13 10.61 -0.49
C VAL A 142 2.62 10.84 -1.92
N VAL A 143 3.72 10.18 -2.29
CA VAL A 143 4.42 10.38 -3.58
C VAL A 143 3.81 9.45 -4.63
N HIS A 144 2.59 9.75 -5.10
CA HIS A 144 1.81 8.83 -5.96
C HIS A 144 1.81 9.19 -7.45
N ASP A 145 1.98 10.47 -7.79
CA ASP A 145 2.03 10.98 -9.17
C ASP A 145 2.96 12.20 -9.30
N VAL A 146 3.07 12.75 -10.50
CA VAL A 146 3.92 13.91 -10.80
C VAL A 146 3.44 15.16 -10.06
N ASP A 147 2.13 15.35 -9.94
CA ASP A 147 1.56 16.54 -9.29
C ASP A 147 1.86 16.54 -7.77
N SER A 148 1.87 15.36 -7.15
CA SER A 148 2.16 15.21 -5.72
C SER A 148 3.59 15.65 -5.34
N VAL A 149 4.50 15.72 -6.30
CA VAL A 149 5.89 16.10 -6.05
C VAL A 149 6.24 17.53 -6.47
N GLU A 150 5.31 18.28 -7.07
CA GLU A 150 5.58 19.64 -7.55
C GLU A 150 6.14 20.58 -6.48
N THR A 151 5.65 20.47 -5.25
CA THR A 151 6.07 21.30 -4.12
C THR A 151 7.31 20.79 -3.40
N ILE A 152 7.81 19.60 -3.77
CA ILE A 152 9.00 18.99 -3.15
C ILE A 152 10.25 19.45 -3.91
N SER A 153 11.22 20.01 -3.20
CA SER A 153 12.49 20.43 -3.81
C SER A 153 13.27 19.24 -4.38
N ASN A 154 14.13 19.48 -5.39
CA ASN A 154 14.98 18.42 -5.95
C ASN A 154 15.92 17.81 -4.90
N GLU A 155 16.40 18.60 -3.94
CA GLU A 155 17.22 18.12 -2.83
C GLU A 155 16.43 17.15 -1.94
N ASP A 156 15.18 17.50 -1.60
CA ASP A 156 14.30 16.63 -0.82
C ASP A 156 13.88 15.38 -1.60
N ARG A 157 13.64 15.50 -2.92
CA ARG A 157 13.35 14.33 -3.78
C ARG A 157 14.51 13.34 -3.79
N TYR A 158 15.75 13.84 -3.92
CA TYR A 158 16.95 12.99 -3.89
C TYR A 158 17.14 12.34 -2.52
N SER A 159 17.02 13.13 -1.45
CA SER A 159 17.13 12.65 -0.07
C SER A 159 16.06 11.63 0.27
N PHE A 160 14.81 11.86 -0.17
CA PHE A 160 13.71 10.92 -0.03
C PHE A 160 14.00 9.59 -0.73
N GLY A 161 14.45 9.63 -2.00
CA GLY A 161 14.77 8.42 -2.75
C GLY A 161 15.91 7.62 -2.10
N LYS A 162 16.91 8.29 -1.54
CA LYS A 162 17.94 7.62 -0.73
C LYS A 162 17.34 6.95 0.50
N HIS A 163 16.47 7.65 1.23
CA HIS A 163 15.81 7.12 2.41
C HIS A 163 14.84 5.97 2.07
N VAL A 164 14.23 5.96 0.87
CA VAL A 164 13.45 4.82 0.37
C VAL A 164 14.28 3.53 0.32
N ALA A 165 15.51 3.60 -0.21
CA ALA A 165 16.42 2.46 -0.19
C ALA A 165 16.84 2.07 1.23
N GLU A 166 17.13 3.04 2.10
CA GLU A 166 17.53 2.81 3.51
C GLU A 166 16.40 2.14 4.31
N VAL A 167 15.15 2.56 4.12
CA VAL A 167 13.97 1.93 4.77
C VAL A 167 13.78 0.49 4.29
N LEU A 168 13.95 0.22 3.00
CA LEU A 168 13.87 -1.14 2.47
C LEU A 168 15.00 -2.02 3.01
N VAL A 169 16.21 -1.47 3.18
CA VAL A 169 17.33 -2.15 3.86
C VAL A 169 16.94 -2.48 5.30
N ALA A 170 16.39 -1.51 6.04
CA ALA A 170 15.95 -1.71 7.42
C ALA A 170 14.90 -2.83 7.51
N LEU A 171 13.86 -2.80 6.67
CA LEU A 171 12.82 -3.82 6.62
C LEU A 171 13.41 -5.23 6.38
N HIS A 172 14.29 -5.35 5.39
CA HIS A 172 14.86 -6.64 5.01
C HIS A 172 15.98 -7.14 5.93
N ARG A 173 16.41 -6.34 6.91
CA ARG A 173 17.35 -6.76 7.97
C ARG A 173 16.65 -7.31 9.21
N ILE A 174 15.38 -7.03 9.39
CA ILE A 174 14.61 -7.51 10.53
C ILE A 174 14.50 -9.03 10.46
N GLU A 175 14.86 -9.71 11.56
CA GLU A 175 14.47 -11.11 11.75
C GLU A 175 12.98 -11.13 12.18
N PRO A 176 12.08 -11.69 11.38
CA PRO A 176 10.64 -11.61 11.65
C PRO A 176 10.21 -12.16 13.01
N SER A 177 10.92 -13.18 13.49
CA SER A 177 10.61 -13.81 14.79
C SER A 177 10.91 -12.89 15.98
N ASP A 178 11.87 -11.96 15.84
CA ASP A 178 12.27 -11.06 16.93
C ASP A 178 11.20 -9.99 17.22
N ILE A 179 10.33 -9.71 16.24
CA ILE A 179 9.25 -8.73 16.36
C ILE A 179 7.85 -9.38 16.34
N GLY A 180 7.76 -10.69 16.54
CA GLY A 180 6.49 -11.40 16.58
C GLY A 180 5.86 -11.70 15.21
N LEU A 181 6.58 -11.53 14.09
CA LEU A 181 6.10 -11.80 12.71
C LEU A 181 6.64 -13.14 12.16
N GLY A 182 7.15 -14.04 13.01
CA GLY A 182 7.70 -15.33 12.58
C GLY A 182 6.70 -16.22 11.82
N ASP A 183 5.42 -16.11 12.16
CA ASP A 183 4.32 -16.89 11.58
C ASP A 183 3.55 -16.11 10.49
N LEU A 184 4.06 -14.95 10.04
CA LEU A 184 3.41 -14.12 9.03
C LEU A 184 3.19 -14.86 7.70
N GLY A 185 4.03 -15.85 7.39
CA GLY A 185 3.95 -16.67 6.19
C GLY A 185 5.04 -17.73 6.13
N ARG A 186 4.99 -18.53 5.07
CA ARG A 186 6.03 -19.54 4.83
C ARG A 186 7.30 -18.88 4.31
N ARG A 187 8.45 -19.26 4.85
CA ARG A 187 9.75 -18.68 4.49
C ARG A 187 10.30 -19.22 3.16
N GLU A 188 10.05 -20.50 2.86
CA GLU A 188 10.68 -21.19 1.73
C GLU A 188 9.81 -21.12 0.45
N LYS A 189 10.47 -21.34 -0.69
CA LYS A 189 9.84 -21.46 -2.02
C LYS A 189 8.93 -20.28 -2.35
N PHE A 190 9.36 -19.06 -2.02
CA PHE A 190 8.57 -17.85 -2.24
C PHE A 190 8.18 -17.71 -3.72
N LEU A 191 9.15 -17.74 -4.65
CA LEU A 191 8.88 -17.61 -6.08
C LEU A 191 7.94 -18.70 -6.61
N ASP A 192 8.11 -19.96 -6.16
CA ASP A 192 7.21 -21.05 -6.57
C ASP A 192 5.76 -20.79 -6.16
N ARG A 193 5.57 -20.31 -4.92
CA ARG A 193 4.23 -19.97 -4.41
C ARG A 193 3.62 -18.79 -5.16
N GLN A 194 4.42 -17.76 -5.43
CA GLN A 194 3.96 -16.57 -6.15
C GLN A 194 3.62 -16.92 -7.62
N LEU A 195 4.49 -17.62 -8.33
CA LEU A 195 4.22 -18.08 -9.70
C LEU A 195 2.92 -18.91 -9.73
N LYS A 196 2.77 -19.87 -8.83
CA LYS A 196 1.55 -20.69 -8.75
C LYS A 196 0.30 -19.85 -8.50
N ARG A 197 0.34 -18.90 -7.54
CA ARG A 197 -0.79 -18.04 -7.20
C ARG A 197 -1.23 -17.20 -8.40
N TRP A 198 -0.30 -16.49 -9.01
CA TRP A 198 -0.61 -15.54 -10.07
C TRP A 198 -0.94 -16.22 -11.40
N THR A 199 -0.33 -17.39 -11.69
CA THR A 199 -0.76 -18.25 -12.81
C THR A 199 -2.20 -18.67 -12.64
N GLY A 200 -2.59 -19.10 -11.43
CA GLY A 200 -3.99 -19.46 -11.14
C GLY A 200 -4.95 -18.30 -11.34
N GLN A 201 -4.57 -17.09 -10.95
CA GLN A 201 -5.36 -15.88 -11.19
C GLN A 201 -5.46 -15.55 -12.68
N TRP A 202 -4.33 -15.57 -13.40
CA TRP A 202 -4.28 -15.35 -14.85
C TRP A 202 -5.21 -16.31 -15.59
N GLU A 203 -5.10 -17.61 -15.32
CA GLU A 203 -5.95 -18.63 -15.95
C GLU A 203 -7.44 -18.44 -15.64
N ALA A 204 -7.78 -17.94 -14.48
CA ALA A 204 -9.17 -17.69 -14.06
C ALA A 204 -9.77 -16.41 -14.66
N THR A 205 -8.93 -15.43 -15.05
CA THR A 205 -9.39 -14.09 -15.45
C THR A 205 -9.09 -13.72 -16.90
N LYS A 206 -8.16 -14.44 -17.58
CA LYS A 206 -7.82 -14.14 -18.97
C LYS A 206 -9.04 -14.25 -19.89
N THR A 207 -9.25 -13.24 -20.72
CA THR A 207 -10.37 -13.15 -21.68
C THR A 207 -9.98 -13.48 -23.10
N HIS A 208 -8.67 -13.51 -23.39
CA HIS A 208 -8.08 -13.80 -24.69
C HIS A 208 -6.70 -14.44 -24.55
N LEU A 209 -6.13 -14.86 -25.67
CA LEU A 209 -4.78 -15.45 -25.69
C LEU A 209 -3.75 -14.33 -25.74
N GLU A 210 -2.77 -14.42 -24.85
CA GLU A 210 -1.62 -13.52 -24.76
C GLU A 210 -0.33 -14.36 -24.76
N PRO A 211 0.18 -14.72 -25.97
CA PRO A 211 1.34 -15.60 -26.10
C PRO A 211 2.58 -15.07 -25.37
N GLU A 212 2.73 -13.75 -25.27
CA GLU A 212 3.83 -13.09 -24.57
C GLU A 212 3.78 -13.35 -23.05
N MET A 213 2.59 -13.38 -22.47
CA MET A 213 2.41 -13.71 -21.05
C MET A 213 2.73 -15.19 -20.77
N ASP A 214 2.34 -16.09 -21.66
CA ASP A 214 2.63 -17.52 -21.54
C ASP A 214 4.13 -17.78 -21.72
N GLU A 215 4.79 -17.13 -22.70
CA GLU A 215 6.23 -17.24 -22.91
C GLU A 215 7.02 -16.65 -21.72
N LEU A 216 6.60 -15.50 -21.20
CA LEU A 216 7.23 -14.91 -20.03
C LEU A 216 7.12 -15.83 -18.81
N LEU A 217 5.95 -16.45 -18.59
CA LEU A 217 5.75 -17.43 -17.52
C LEU A 217 6.70 -18.64 -17.69
N ARG A 218 6.85 -19.16 -18.93
CA ARG A 218 7.77 -20.26 -19.21
C ARG A 218 9.21 -19.89 -18.86
N LEU A 219 9.66 -18.68 -19.24
CA LEU A 219 10.99 -18.17 -18.93
C LEU A 219 11.18 -17.95 -17.42
N LEU A 220 10.15 -17.45 -16.71
CA LEU A 220 10.18 -17.30 -15.27
C LEU A 220 10.35 -18.63 -14.54
N HIS A 221 9.79 -19.72 -15.06
CA HIS A 221 10.04 -21.05 -14.51
C HIS A 221 11.44 -21.57 -14.80
N GLU A 222 11.91 -21.41 -16.05
CA GLU A 222 13.19 -21.93 -16.51
C GLU A 222 14.39 -21.21 -15.88
N LEU A 223 14.31 -19.88 -15.75
CA LEU A 223 15.40 -19.03 -15.26
C LEU A 223 15.30 -18.69 -13.77
N LYS A 224 14.37 -19.32 -13.06
CA LYS A 224 14.12 -19.06 -11.64
C LYS A 224 15.40 -19.20 -10.82
N PRO A 225 15.83 -18.14 -10.11
CA PRO A 225 16.99 -18.22 -9.24
C PRO A 225 16.69 -18.99 -7.95
N GLU A 226 17.73 -19.39 -7.25
CA GLU A 226 17.61 -19.81 -5.86
C GLU A 226 17.23 -18.61 -4.99
N GLN A 227 16.39 -18.85 -3.98
CA GLN A 227 15.97 -17.84 -3.02
C GLN A 227 17.17 -17.41 -2.17
N ILE A 228 17.45 -16.11 -2.10
CA ILE A 228 18.63 -15.58 -1.38
C ILE A 228 18.39 -15.30 0.10
N GLY A 229 17.20 -15.51 0.61
CA GLY A 229 16.83 -15.28 2.00
C GLY A 229 15.33 -15.39 2.21
N ALA A 230 14.90 -15.17 3.45
CA ALA A 230 13.49 -15.09 3.82
C ALA A 230 13.33 -13.96 4.84
N THR A 231 12.84 -12.82 4.38
CA THR A 231 12.63 -11.63 5.20
C THR A 231 11.15 -11.23 5.16
N ILE A 232 10.81 -10.14 5.84
CA ILE A 232 9.53 -9.47 5.64
C ILE A 232 9.56 -8.84 4.25
N VAL A 233 8.65 -9.25 3.37
CA VAL A 233 8.44 -8.68 2.04
C VAL A 233 7.15 -7.87 2.08
N HIS A 234 7.22 -6.60 1.75
CA HIS A 234 6.05 -5.71 1.69
C HIS A 234 5.06 -6.14 0.60
N GLY A 235 5.58 -6.51 -0.55
CA GLY A 235 4.81 -7.01 -1.69
C GLY A 235 4.27 -5.91 -2.63
N ASP A 236 4.22 -4.64 -2.18
CA ASP A 236 3.85 -3.46 -2.99
C ASP A 236 4.70 -2.24 -2.60
N TYR A 237 6.01 -2.43 -2.40
CA TYR A 237 6.91 -1.35 -1.99
C TYR A 237 7.23 -0.42 -3.16
N ARG A 238 6.57 0.74 -3.20
CA ARG A 238 6.69 1.75 -4.26
C ARG A 238 6.44 3.15 -3.70
N ALA A 239 6.88 4.19 -4.42
CA ALA A 239 6.75 5.59 -3.99
C ALA A 239 5.29 5.96 -3.61
N GLY A 240 4.28 5.45 -4.35
CA GLY A 240 2.86 5.70 -4.07
C GLY A 240 2.34 5.13 -2.75
N ASN A 241 3.12 4.29 -2.08
CA ASN A 241 2.81 3.75 -0.75
C ASN A 241 3.72 4.34 0.35
N LEU A 242 4.43 5.44 0.04
CA LEU A 242 5.37 6.09 0.95
C LEU A 242 4.98 7.55 1.19
N MET A 243 5.00 7.97 2.46
CA MET A 243 4.78 9.36 2.86
C MET A 243 6.11 10.10 2.89
N HIS A 244 6.22 11.16 2.12
CA HIS A 244 7.35 12.09 2.17
C HIS A 244 7.12 13.17 3.24
N GLN A 245 8.14 13.43 4.04
CA GLN A 245 8.23 14.60 4.91
C GLN A 245 9.70 15.03 5.07
N ASN A 246 10.03 16.26 4.71
CA ASN A 246 11.38 16.85 4.86
C ASN A 246 12.50 15.95 4.30
N GLY A 247 12.37 15.47 3.08
CA GLY A 247 13.35 14.61 2.41
C GLY A 247 13.46 13.19 2.96
N LYS A 248 12.50 12.74 3.78
CA LYS A 248 12.49 11.39 4.38
C LYS A 248 11.17 10.67 4.13
N VAL A 249 11.19 9.35 4.23
CA VAL A 249 9.99 8.52 4.37
C VAL A 249 9.49 8.65 5.80
N ALA A 250 8.32 9.24 5.98
CA ALA A 250 7.68 9.41 7.29
C ALA A 250 6.80 8.21 7.66
N ALA A 251 6.24 7.51 6.66
CA ALA A 251 5.50 6.26 6.87
C ALA A 251 5.48 5.41 5.60
N VAL A 252 5.43 4.09 5.79
CA VAL A 252 5.15 3.07 4.77
C VAL A 252 3.72 2.58 4.97
N PHE A 253 2.92 2.58 3.90
CA PHE A 253 1.52 2.19 3.90
C PHE A 253 1.26 0.93 3.08
N ASP A 254 0.05 0.39 3.21
CA ASP A 254 -0.51 -0.69 2.39
C ASP A 254 0.19 -2.04 2.55
N TRP A 255 0.13 -2.55 3.78
CA TRP A 255 0.74 -3.82 4.19
C TRP A 255 -0.10 -5.06 3.85
N GLU A 256 -1.18 -4.94 3.08
CA GLU A 256 -2.11 -6.04 2.77
C GLU A 256 -1.45 -7.22 2.05
N LEU A 257 -0.43 -6.97 1.22
CA LEU A 257 0.33 -7.99 0.50
C LEU A 257 1.58 -8.50 1.23
N CYS A 258 1.84 -7.97 2.43
CA CYS A 258 3.03 -8.30 3.21
C CYS A 258 3.10 -9.79 3.55
N THR A 259 4.28 -10.38 3.47
CA THR A 259 4.51 -11.80 3.75
C THR A 259 5.98 -12.07 4.05
N LEU A 260 6.32 -13.36 4.34
CA LEU A 260 7.72 -13.79 4.40
C LEU A 260 8.16 -14.32 3.03
N GLY A 261 9.33 -13.86 2.56
CA GLY A 261 9.82 -14.27 1.25
C GLY A 261 11.15 -13.70 0.85
N ASP A 262 11.42 -13.80 -0.45
CA ASP A 262 12.67 -13.34 -1.05
C ASP A 262 12.70 -11.81 -1.13
N PRO A 263 13.68 -11.16 -0.48
CA PRO A 263 13.77 -9.70 -0.44
C PRO A 263 13.90 -9.04 -1.82
N LEU A 264 14.47 -9.71 -2.81
CA LEU A 264 14.62 -9.12 -4.15
C LEU A 264 13.27 -8.92 -4.87
N ALA A 265 12.19 -9.52 -4.38
CA ALA A 265 10.86 -9.27 -4.93
C ALA A 265 10.41 -7.80 -4.74
N ASP A 266 10.65 -7.23 -3.55
CA ASP A 266 10.37 -5.81 -3.30
C ASP A 266 11.33 -4.89 -4.07
N VAL A 267 12.62 -5.24 -4.12
CA VAL A 267 13.59 -4.46 -4.90
C VAL A 267 13.19 -4.43 -6.38
N GLY A 268 12.86 -5.58 -6.98
CA GLY A 268 12.43 -5.65 -8.37
C GLY A 268 11.15 -4.86 -8.64
N TYR A 269 10.21 -4.88 -7.71
CA TYR A 269 8.97 -4.11 -7.81
C TYR A 269 9.21 -2.59 -7.67
N LEU A 270 10.02 -2.17 -6.70
CA LEU A 270 10.44 -0.78 -6.53
C LEU A 270 11.08 -0.24 -7.82
N LEU A 271 12.05 -0.96 -8.38
CA LEU A 271 12.77 -0.53 -9.59
C LEU A 271 11.85 -0.41 -10.82
N ASN A 272 10.79 -1.22 -10.92
CA ASN A 272 9.82 -1.10 -12.01
C ASN A 272 8.89 0.12 -11.84
N SER A 273 8.55 0.48 -10.62
CA SER A 273 7.76 1.69 -10.30
C SER A 273 8.60 2.97 -10.22
N TRP A 274 9.92 2.86 -10.39
CA TRP A 274 10.90 3.97 -10.30
C TRP A 274 11.49 4.25 -11.68
N GLN A 275 10.95 5.21 -12.38
CA GLN A 275 11.44 5.63 -13.70
C GLN A 275 12.52 6.70 -13.56
N ASN A 276 13.58 6.61 -14.38
CA ASN A 276 14.52 7.70 -14.51
C ASN A 276 13.89 8.84 -15.35
N ALA A 277 14.31 10.07 -15.12
CA ALA A 277 13.72 11.26 -15.76
C ALA A 277 13.86 11.29 -17.29
N ASP A 278 14.79 10.53 -17.86
CA ASP A 278 15.06 10.42 -19.30
C ASP A 278 14.38 9.21 -19.97
N GLU A 279 13.68 8.37 -19.19
CA GLU A 279 12.98 7.21 -19.72
C GLU A 279 11.63 7.64 -20.32
N VAL A 280 11.38 7.16 -21.54
CA VAL A 280 10.07 7.27 -22.17
C VAL A 280 9.12 6.30 -21.48
N GLU A 281 7.90 6.75 -21.21
CA GLU A 281 6.84 5.96 -20.57
C GLU A 281 6.64 4.61 -21.29
N GLU A 282 7.07 3.51 -20.66
CA GLU A 282 7.01 2.19 -21.29
C GLU A 282 5.69 1.45 -21.02
N LEU A 283 4.96 1.77 -19.95
CA LEU A 283 3.79 0.99 -19.55
C LEU A 283 2.78 1.83 -18.73
N SER A 284 1.53 1.77 -19.09
CA SER A 284 0.36 2.00 -18.23
C SER A 284 -0.34 3.36 -18.19
N GLY A 285 0.01 4.36 -18.95
CA GLY A 285 -0.79 5.62 -18.98
C GLY A 285 -0.80 6.44 -17.69
N ALA A 286 0.03 6.09 -16.72
CA ALA A 286 0.28 6.87 -15.51
C ALA A 286 1.79 6.95 -15.29
N SER A 287 2.36 8.13 -15.48
CA SER A 287 3.80 8.37 -15.25
C SER A 287 4.15 8.18 -13.78
N ALA A 288 5.25 7.45 -13.51
CA ALA A 288 5.78 7.37 -12.15
C ALA A 288 6.14 8.77 -11.63
N PRO A 289 5.92 9.09 -10.34
CA PRO A 289 6.24 10.41 -9.78
C PRO A 289 7.71 10.81 -10.01
N THR A 290 8.59 9.82 -10.15
CA THR A 290 10.04 10.04 -10.28
C THR A 290 10.47 10.61 -11.63
N VAL A 291 9.63 10.57 -12.68
CA VAL A 291 9.91 11.25 -13.97
C VAL A 291 9.95 12.78 -13.85
N ALA A 292 9.37 13.34 -12.79
CA ALA A 292 9.48 14.77 -12.49
C ALA A 292 10.93 15.25 -12.26
N GLY A 293 11.90 14.33 -12.17
CA GLY A 293 13.30 14.61 -11.95
C GLY A 293 13.65 14.95 -10.50
N GLY A 294 14.94 15.09 -10.21
CA GLY A 294 15.44 15.36 -8.86
C GLY A 294 15.53 14.12 -7.96
N PHE A 295 15.01 12.99 -8.39
CA PHE A 295 15.14 11.71 -7.69
C PHE A 295 16.45 10.99 -8.05
N PRO A 296 16.96 10.10 -7.20
CA PRO A 296 18.08 9.23 -7.56
C PRO A 296 17.72 8.27 -8.70
N THR A 297 18.75 7.80 -9.39
CA THR A 297 18.62 6.78 -10.44
C THR A 297 18.36 5.39 -9.85
N ARG A 298 17.87 4.47 -10.69
CA ARG A 298 17.75 3.04 -10.29
C ARG A 298 19.08 2.43 -9.86
N ASP A 299 20.19 2.81 -10.53
CA ASP A 299 21.51 2.29 -10.19
C ASP A 299 21.95 2.73 -8.79
N GLU A 300 21.67 3.98 -8.42
CA GLU A 300 21.94 4.46 -7.05
C GLU A 300 21.09 3.70 -6.01
N LEU A 301 19.81 3.42 -6.29
CA LEU A 301 18.97 2.59 -5.40
C LEU A 301 19.53 1.18 -5.24
N ILE A 302 19.97 0.55 -6.33
CA ILE A 302 20.59 -0.77 -6.34
C ILE A 302 21.86 -0.76 -5.50
N ASP A 303 22.74 0.22 -5.70
CA ASP A 303 24.02 0.33 -4.99
C ASP A 303 23.81 0.55 -3.49
N TRP A 304 22.89 1.42 -3.08
CA TRP A 304 22.57 1.64 -1.66
C TRP A 304 21.98 0.40 -1.01
N TYR A 305 21.06 -0.27 -1.70
CA TYR A 305 20.46 -1.49 -1.17
C TYR A 305 21.48 -2.63 -1.07
N ALA A 306 22.31 -2.84 -2.11
CA ALA A 306 23.36 -3.85 -2.10
C ALA A 306 24.38 -3.58 -0.99
N THR A 307 24.86 -2.34 -0.87
CA THR A 307 25.78 -1.92 0.17
C THR A 307 25.17 -2.10 1.57
N GLY A 308 23.90 -1.67 1.72
CA GLY A 308 23.18 -1.73 2.99
C GLY A 308 22.93 -3.16 3.47
N THR A 309 22.67 -4.10 2.56
CA THR A 309 22.31 -5.49 2.93
C THR A 309 23.43 -6.51 2.75
N GLY A 310 24.44 -6.21 1.93
CA GLY A 310 25.46 -7.16 1.49
C GLY A 310 24.94 -8.26 0.56
N ARG A 311 23.74 -8.12 -0.01
CA ARG A 311 23.12 -9.14 -0.88
C ARG A 311 23.60 -9.01 -2.32
N ASP A 312 23.66 -10.15 -3.00
CA ASP A 312 23.91 -10.20 -4.45
C ASP A 312 22.65 -9.85 -5.23
N LEU A 313 22.72 -8.80 -6.05
CA LEU A 313 21.63 -8.35 -6.91
C LEU A 313 21.84 -8.77 -8.39
N SER A 314 22.76 -9.66 -8.68
CA SER A 314 23.03 -10.13 -10.07
C SER A 314 21.80 -10.71 -10.78
N LYS A 315 20.79 -11.14 -10.01
CA LYS A 315 19.53 -11.68 -10.53
C LYS A 315 18.37 -10.69 -10.51
N ILE A 316 18.61 -9.41 -10.23
CA ILE A 316 17.54 -8.41 -10.06
C ILE A 316 16.63 -8.29 -11.28
N ASN A 317 17.16 -8.46 -12.49
CA ASN A 317 16.36 -8.43 -13.73
C ASN A 317 15.32 -9.57 -13.80
N TYR A 318 15.58 -10.71 -13.18
CA TYR A 318 14.57 -11.76 -13.04
C TYR A 318 13.38 -11.28 -12.19
N TYR A 319 13.65 -10.63 -11.03
CA TYR A 319 12.60 -10.14 -10.14
C TYR A 319 11.84 -8.97 -10.76
N ARG A 320 12.50 -8.15 -11.58
CA ARG A 320 11.84 -7.11 -12.37
C ARG A 320 10.87 -7.72 -13.39
N ALA A 321 11.31 -8.72 -14.16
CA ALA A 321 10.47 -9.45 -15.11
C ALA A 321 9.30 -10.13 -14.39
N PHE A 322 9.54 -10.80 -13.25
CA PHE A 322 8.51 -11.40 -12.43
C PHE A 322 7.47 -10.35 -11.97
N SER A 323 7.91 -9.17 -11.52
CA SER A 323 7.01 -8.10 -11.07
C SER A 323 6.15 -7.54 -12.19
N HIS A 324 6.69 -7.38 -13.41
CA HIS A 324 5.90 -6.98 -14.59
C HIS A 324 4.85 -8.04 -14.96
N TRP A 325 5.25 -9.31 -14.98
CA TRP A 325 4.32 -10.42 -15.26
C TRP A 325 3.20 -10.48 -14.21
N ARG A 326 3.54 -10.33 -12.91
CA ARG A 326 2.57 -10.26 -11.82
C ARG A 326 1.60 -9.10 -12.01
N LEU A 327 2.09 -7.92 -12.39
CA LEU A 327 1.26 -6.75 -12.65
C LEU A 327 0.28 -7.00 -13.79
N GLY A 328 0.73 -7.65 -14.89
CA GLY A 328 -0.15 -8.08 -15.97
C GLY A 328 -1.29 -8.99 -15.49
N CYS A 329 -0.99 -9.97 -14.61
CA CYS A 329 -2.00 -10.83 -14.01
C CYS A 329 -3.01 -10.06 -13.13
N ILE A 330 -2.55 -9.05 -12.39
CA ILE A 330 -3.41 -8.19 -11.56
C ILE A 330 -4.32 -7.35 -12.44
N MET A 331 -3.77 -6.68 -13.45
CA MET A 331 -4.53 -5.81 -14.35
C MET A 331 -5.63 -6.58 -15.07
N GLN A 332 -5.34 -7.78 -15.58
CA GLN A 332 -6.35 -8.64 -16.20
C GLN A 332 -7.48 -9.02 -15.26
N GLY A 333 -7.22 -9.17 -13.96
CA GLY A 333 -8.25 -9.49 -12.96
C GLY A 333 -9.12 -8.30 -12.56
N VAL A 334 -8.73 -7.07 -12.92
CA VAL A 334 -9.48 -5.84 -12.63
C VAL A 334 -10.42 -5.47 -13.77
N TYR A 335 -10.09 -5.85 -15.01
CA TYR A 335 -10.89 -5.63 -16.23
C TYR A 335 -11.76 -6.85 -16.53
#